data_e32edd0df1ab805e65f5f7e7fe5c1cee
#
_entry.id   e32edd0df1ab805e65f5f7e7fe5c1cee
#
_cell.length_a   1.000
_cell.length_b   1.000
_cell.length_c   1.000
_cell.angle_alpha   90.00
_cell.angle_beta   90.00
_cell.angle_gamma   90.00
#
_symmetry.space_group_name_H-M   'P 1'
#
loop_
_entity.id
_entity.type
_entity.pdbx_description
1 polymer ?
#
loop_
_entity_poly.entity_id
_entity_poly.type
_entity_poly.pdbx_seq_one_letter_code
_entity_poly.pdbx_strand_id
1 'polypeptide(L)'
;MGNPQEAGRSALAVRIGAVFAFRETILILVLIVGGAIMTAASPVFLTWPNLEAILLGLSVEGPIVVGMAILLVSGGLDLSVGSTLAFTGVVCGLLTVAGTPAVIAIVLSLVAAMAVGMVNGLLIAKMKMNPFIITLGMMITVRGLLLIIAQGRAVLNLPASFTVIGQGKFLGVQYPIYVVIILTVVGDLLLRHTRFFRQNYY
;
A
#
# COMPACT_ATOMS: atom_id res chain seq x y z
N MET A 1 49.16 13.61 27.33
CA MET A 1 49.11 13.17 25.90
C MET A 1 48.06 12.10 25.78
N GLY A 2 46.92 12.42 25.21
CA GLY A 2 45.84 11.46 24.99
C GLY A 2 46.21 10.47 23.89
N ASN A 3 45.88 9.21 24.09
CA ASN A 3 46.20 8.12 23.18
C ASN A 3 45.43 8.30 21.85
N PRO A 4 46.10 8.42 20.67
CA PRO A 4 45.44 8.60 19.37
C PRO A 4 44.47 7.49 19.01
N GLN A 5 44.63 6.28 19.58
CA GLN A 5 43.75 5.14 19.38
C GLN A 5 42.42 5.27 20.10
N GLU A 6 42.36 5.96 21.25
CA GLU A 6 41.12 6.22 22.00
C GLU A 6 40.27 7.31 21.32
N ALA A 7 40.93 8.33 20.75
CA ALA A 7 40.25 9.38 19.99
C ALA A 7 39.59 8.81 18.68
N GLY A 8 40.23 7.86 18.01
CA GLY A 8 39.69 7.19 16.83
C GLY A 8 38.50 6.28 17.19
N ARG A 9 38.54 5.57 18.31
CA ARG A 9 37.44 4.71 18.79
C ARG A 9 36.22 5.53 19.22
N SER A 10 36.42 6.66 19.87
CA SER A 10 35.32 7.55 20.27
C SER A 10 34.65 8.20 19.05
N ALA A 11 35.41 8.61 18.03
CA ALA A 11 34.89 9.20 16.81
C ALA A 11 34.11 8.16 15.96
N LEU A 12 34.57 6.92 15.93
CA LEU A 12 33.85 5.83 15.26
C LEU A 12 32.55 5.46 15.98
N ALA A 13 32.56 5.39 17.31
CA ALA A 13 31.38 5.10 18.13
C ALA A 13 30.31 6.22 17.98
N VAL A 14 30.74 7.48 17.94
CA VAL A 14 29.84 8.63 17.71
C VAL A 14 29.25 8.59 16.28
N ARG A 15 30.04 8.24 15.27
CA ARG A 15 29.54 8.08 13.90
C ARG A 15 28.57 6.92 13.75
N ILE A 16 28.84 5.78 14.38
CA ILE A 16 27.94 4.62 14.39
C ILE A 16 26.66 5.00 15.14
N GLY A 17 26.74 5.65 16.31
CA GLY A 17 25.59 6.12 17.05
C GLY A 17 24.72 7.12 16.26
N ALA A 18 25.33 8.01 15.47
CA ALA A 18 24.60 8.93 14.61
C ALA A 18 23.86 8.22 13.46
N VAL A 19 24.45 7.16 12.89
CA VAL A 19 23.77 6.33 11.87
C VAL A 19 22.56 5.59 12.42
N PHE A 20 22.66 5.08 13.68
CA PHE A 20 21.52 4.42 14.35
C PHE A 20 20.49 5.41 14.93
N ALA A 21 20.77 6.70 14.93
CA ALA A 21 19.80 7.73 15.36
C ALA A 21 18.67 7.96 14.34
N PHE A 22 18.83 7.52 13.09
CA PHE A 22 17.77 7.58 12.09
C PHE A 22 16.89 6.35 12.18
N ARG A 23 15.59 6.53 12.41
CA ARG A 23 14.57 5.46 12.49
C ARG A 23 14.62 4.56 11.24
N GLU A 24 14.86 5.15 10.08
CA GLU A 24 14.95 4.49 8.78
C GLU A 24 16.13 3.50 8.71
N THR A 25 17.25 3.80 9.38
CA THR A 25 18.43 2.93 9.37
C THR A 25 18.15 1.58 10.02
N ILE A 26 17.38 1.57 11.12
CA ILE A 26 16.99 0.33 11.80
C ILE A 26 16.12 -0.53 10.88
N LEU A 27 15.17 0.07 10.17
CA LEU A 27 14.31 -0.64 9.22
C LEU A 27 15.13 -1.24 8.07
N ILE A 28 16.06 -0.47 7.50
CA ILE A 28 16.97 -0.94 6.45
C ILE A 28 17.83 -2.09 6.96
N LEU A 29 18.36 -1.99 8.18
CA LEU A 29 19.16 -3.05 8.79
C LEU A 29 18.35 -4.34 8.97
N VAL A 30 17.11 -4.24 9.45
CA VAL A 30 16.20 -5.38 9.61
C VAL A 30 15.93 -6.04 8.26
N LEU A 31 15.71 -5.25 7.21
CA LEU A 31 15.51 -5.78 5.85
C LEU A 31 16.76 -6.48 5.30
N ILE A 32 17.95 -5.90 5.51
CA ILE A 32 19.22 -6.49 5.06
C ILE A 32 19.48 -7.80 5.82
N VAL A 33 19.35 -7.80 7.15
CA VAL A 33 19.58 -8.99 7.98
C VAL A 33 18.55 -10.07 7.65
N GLY A 34 17.27 -9.71 7.56
CA GLY A 34 16.21 -10.64 7.17
C GLY A 34 16.43 -11.22 5.78
N GLY A 35 16.82 -10.39 4.82
CA GLY A 35 17.17 -10.81 3.46
C GLY A 35 18.37 -11.75 3.43
N ALA A 36 19.41 -11.47 4.21
CA ALA A 36 20.58 -12.33 4.32
C ALA A 36 20.24 -13.69 4.92
N ILE A 37 19.43 -13.71 5.99
CA ILE A 37 18.94 -14.96 6.61
C ILE A 37 18.12 -15.76 5.60
N MET A 38 17.19 -15.14 4.89
CA MET A 38 16.36 -15.80 3.88
C MET A 38 17.19 -16.34 2.72
N THR A 39 18.22 -15.62 2.28
CA THR A 39 19.13 -16.07 1.23
C THR A 39 19.95 -17.28 1.67
N ALA A 40 20.38 -17.31 2.94
CA ALA A 40 21.10 -18.46 3.50
C ALA A 40 20.17 -19.68 3.70
N ALA A 41 18.89 -19.45 4.03
CA ALA A 41 17.91 -20.49 4.29
C ALA A 41 17.29 -21.09 3.02
N SER A 42 17.25 -20.32 1.90
CA SER A 42 16.58 -20.75 0.68
C SER A 42 17.33 -20.31 -0.59
N PRO A 43 17.76 -21.26 -1.45
CA PRO A 43 18.44 -20.94 -2.70
C PRO A 43 17.50 -20.23 -3.71
N VAL A 44 16.18 -20.24 -3.47
CA VAL A 44 15.18 -19.64 -4.35
C VAL A 44 14.94 -18.17 -4.01
N PHE A 45 15.37 -17.70 -2.83
CA PHE A 45 14.99 -16.38 -2.30
C PHE A 45 15.40 -15.22 -3.23
N LEU A 46 16.62 -15.20 -3.75
CA LEU A 46 17.13 -14.15 -4.66
C LEU A 46 16.93 -14.47 -6.15
N THR A 47 16.11 -15.48 -6.49
CA THR A 47 15.78 -15.75 -7.89
C THR A 47 14.81 -14.69 -8.42
N TRP A 48 14.95 -14.37 -9.73
CA TRP A 48 14.08 -13.37 -10.36
C TRP A 48 12.56 -13.68 -10.20
N PRO A 49 12.08 -14.93 -10.38
CA PRO A 49 10.67 -15.24 -10.16
C PRO A 49 10.19 -14.92 -8.75
N ASN A 50 10.99 -15.18 -7.73
CA ASN A 50 10.62 -14.87 -6.35
C ASN A 50 10.66 -13.37 -6.07
N LEU A 51 11.66 -12.65 -6.58
CA LEU A 51 11.71 -11.19 -6.46
C LEU A 51 10.52 -10.52 -7.16
N GLU A 52 10.15 -11.01 -8.35
CA GLU A 52 8.97 -10.54 -9.07
C GLU A 52 7.69 -10.77 -8.27
N ALA A 53 7.54 -11.94 -7.63
CA ALA A 53 6.40 -12.24 -6.77
C ALA A 53 6.32 -11.32 -5.54
N ILE A 54 7.46 -11.01 -4.90
CA ILE A 54 7.54 -10.05 -3.78
C ILE A 54 7.15 -8.64 -4.27
N LEU A 55 7.70 -8.18 -5.40
CA LEU A 55 7.38 -6.88 -5.97
C LEU A 55 5.90 -6.77 -6.35
N LEU A 56 5.31 -7.85 -6.88
CA LEU A 56 3.90 -7.91 -7.19
C LEU A 56 3.04 -7.80 -5.91
N GLY A 57 3.40 -8.52 -4.84
CA GLY A 57 2.75 -8.37 -3.54
C GLY A 57 2.81 -6.92 -3.05
N LEU A 58 3.97 -6.30 -3.09
CA LEU A 58 4.16 -4.88 -2.74
C LEU A 58 3.35 -3.94 -3.63
N SER A 59 3.11 -4.29 -4.89
CA SER A 59 2.32 -3.47 -5.81
C SER A 59 0.83 -3.43 -5.47
N VAL A 60 0.32 -4.45 -4.77
CA VAL A 60 -1.06 -4.48 -4.25
C VAL A 60 -1.18 -3.66 -2.96
N GLU A 61 -0.20 -3.78 -2.06
CA GLU A 61 -0.21 -3.09 -0.76
C GLU A 61 0.27 -1.64 -0.87
N GLY A 62 1.16 -1.33 -1.80
CA GLY A 62 1.79 -0.01 -1.96
C GLY A 62 0.79 1.16 -2.09
N PRO A 63 -0.22 1.09 -2.95
CA PRO A 63 -1.24 2.15 -3.04
C PRO A 63 -1.98 2.39 -1.72
N ILE A 64 -2.22 1.32 -0.95
CA ILE A 64 -2.83 1.42 0.38
C ILE A 64 -1.91 2.17 1.32
N VAL A 65 -0.62 1.80 1.35
CA VAL A 65 0.39 2.45 2.21
C VAL A 65 0.52 3.94 1.89
N VAL A 66 0.55 4.31 0.60
CA VAL A 66 0.59 5.73 0.18
C VAL A 66 -0.66 6.46 0.64
N GLY A 67 -1.86 5.90 0.40
CA GLY A 67 -3.12 6.50 0.84
C GLY A 67 -3.21 6.64 2.37
N MET A 68 -2.80 5.62 3.11
CA MET A 68 -2.76 5.64 4.58
C MET A 68 -1.73 6.63 5.12
N ALA A 69 -0.58 6.77 4.47
CA ALA A 69 0.42 7.77 4.87
C ALA A 69 -0.15 9.19 4.75
N ILE A 70 -0.84 9.50 3.64
CA ILE A 70 -1.53 10.79 3.44
C ILE A 70 -2.58 11.01 4.53
N LEU A 71 -3.38 9.99 4.84
CA LEU A 71 -4.43 10.08 5.84
C LEU A 71 -3.87 10.27 7.24
N LEU A 72 -2.83 9.52 7.62
CA LEU A 72 -2.18 9.62 8.93
C LEU A 72 -1.52 10.98 9.15
N VAL A 73 -0.88 11.55 8.14
CA VAL A 73 -0.33 12.91 8.17
C VAL A 73 -1.44 13.94 8.41
N SER A 74 -2.64 13.70 7.87
CA SER A 74 -3.83 14.54 8.11
C SER A 74 -4.51 14.29 9.47
N GLY A 75 -3.94 13.45 10.34
CA GLY A 75 -4.51 13.10 11.65
C GLY A 75 -5.68 12.11 11.58
N GLY A 76 -5.94 11.51 10.40
CA GLY A 76 -6.99 10.52 10.19
C GLY A 76 -6.51 9.08 10.35
N LEU A 77 -7.47 8.16 10.49
CA LEU A 77 -7.25 6.72 10.49
C LEU A 77 -8.43 6.05 9.77
N ASP A 78 -8.14 5.11 8.87
CA ASP A 78 -9.17 4.32 8.19
C ASP A 78 -8.87 2.81 8.29
N LEU A 79 -9.63 2.10 9.13
CA LEU A 79 -9.54 0.66 9.28
C LEU A 79 -10.29 -0.09 8.17
N SER A 80 -11.15 0.59 7.41
CA SER A 80 -11.97 -0.02 6.38
C SER A 80 -11.23 -0.24 5.06
N VAL A 81 -10.03 0.28 4.91
CA VAL A 81 -9.26 0.27 3.67
C VAL A 81 -9.07 -1.15 3.08
N GLY A 82 -8.78 -2.15 3.92
CA GLY A 82 -8.63 -3.54 3.47
C GLY A 82 -9.94 -4.16 2.96
N SER A 83 -11.06 -3.87 3.63
CA SER A 83 -12.39 -4.31 3.18
C SER A 83 -12.82 -3.59 1.91
N THR A 84 -12.51 -2.29 1.79
CA THR A 84 -12.78 -1.48 0.60
C THR A 84 -11.97 -1.98 -0.60
N LEU A 85 -10.70 -2.34 -0.41
CA LEU A 85 -9.88 -2.96 -1.46
C LEU A 85 -10.51 -4.27 -1.96
N ALA A 86 -10.84 -5.17 -1.03
CA ALA A 86 -11.46 -6.45 -1.39
C ALA A 86 -12.81 -6.27 -2.09
N PHE A 87 -13.64 -5.34 -1.61
CA PHE A 87 -14.92 -4.98 -2.22
C PHE A 87 -14.73 -4.46 -3.65
N THR A 88 -13.80 -3.53 -3.84
CA THR A 88 -13.46 -2.97 -5.16
C THR A 88 -13.02 -4.05 -6.13
N GLY A 89 -12.18 -4.98 -5.69
CA GLY A 89 -11.73 -6.13 -6.48
C GLY A 89 -12.88 -7.05 -6.90
N VAL A 90 -13.80 -7.36 -5.99
CA VAL A 90 -14.99 -8.18 -6.28
C VAL A 90 -15.92 -7.46 -7.25
N VAL A 91 -16.24 -6.19 -7.03
CA VAL A 91 -17.09 -5.41 -7.93
C VAL A 91 -16.47 -5.36 -9.34
N CYS A 92 -15.19 -5.06 -9.44
CA CYS A 92 -14.46 -5.04 -10.70
C CYS A 92 -14.50 -6.39 -11.43
N GLY A 93 -14.22 -7.47 -10.69
CA GLY A 93 -14.25 -8.83 -11.24
C GLY A 93 -15.64 -9.25 -11.73
N LEU A 94 -16.69 -9.02 -10.94
CA LEU A 94 -18.06 -9.34 -11.31
C LEU A 94 -18.53 -8.56 -12.54
N LEU A 95 -18.24 -7.25 -12.62
CA LEU A 95 -18.56 -6.44 -13.79
C LEU A 95 -17.86 -6.98 -15.05
N THR A 96 -16.59 -7.36 -14.90
CA THR A 96 -15.79 -7.87 -16.01
C THR A 96 -16.29 -9.24 -16.49
N VAL A 97 -16.65 -10.13 -15.57
CA VAL A 97 -17.26 -11.44 -15.88
C VAL A 97 -18.64 -11.27 -16.53
N ALA A 98 -19.39 -10.22 -16.16
CA ALA A 98 -20.67 -9.86 -16.78
C ALA A 98 -20.53 -9.25 -18.18
N GLY A 99 -19.30 -9.13 -18.71
CA GLY A 99 -19.04 -8.62 -20.06
C GLY A 99 -18.77 -7.11 -20.13
N THR A 100 -18.68 -6.41 -18.99
CA THR A 100 -18.30 -4.99 -19.00
C THR A 100 -16.82 -4.85 -19.43
N PRO A 101 -16.50 -3.92 -20.34
CA PRO A 101 -15.11 -3.64 -20.72
C PRO A 101 -14.25 -3.34 -19.49
N ALA A 102 -13.03 -3.91 -19.43
CA ALA A 102 -12.17 -3.85 -18.26
C ALA A 102 -11.94 -2.42 -17.71
N VAL A 103 -11.73 -1.45 -18.60
CA VAL A 103 -11.54 -0.05 -18.21
C VAL A 103 -12.77 0.52 -17.50
N ILE A 104 -13.97 0.23 -18.02
CA ILE A 104 -15.24 0.69 -17.41
C ILE A 104 -15.44 0.00 -16.05
N ALA A 105 -15.19 -1.31 -15.97
CA ALA A 105 -15.27 -2.05 -14.71
C ALA A 105 -14.32 -1.48 -13.64
N ILE A 106 -13.08 -1.14 -14.01
CA ILE A 106 -12.12 -0.48 -13.11
C ILE A 106 -12.64 0.87 -12.65
N VAL A 107 -13.11 1.73 -13.55
CA VAL A 107 -13.63 3.05 -13.19
C VAL A 107 -14.83 2.95 -12.26
N LEU A 108 -15.79 2.08 -12.55
CA LEU A 108 -16.97 1.89 -11.70
C LEU A 108 -16.60 1.36 -10.31
N SER A 109 -15.66 0.43 -10.24
CA SER A 109 -15.19 -0.10 -8.95
C SER A 109 -14.43 0.94 -8.13
N LEU A 110 -13.65 1.81 -8.76
CA LEU A 110 -13.01 2.94 -8.09
C LEU A 110 -14.05 3.98 -7.59
N VAL A 111 -15.09 4.26 -8.37
CA VAL A 111 -16.21 5.10 -7.92
C VAL A 111 -16.90 4.50 -6.70
N ALA A 112 -17.11 3.18 -6.68
CA ALA A 112 -17.67 2.49 -5.52
C ALA A 112 -16.75 2.62 -4.29
N ALA A 113 -15.44 2.47 -4.45
CA ALA A 113 -14.47 2.70 -3.37
C ALA A 113 -14.49 4.15 -2.85
N MET A 114 -14.53 5.13 -3.78
CA MET A 114 -14.65 6.54 -3.41
C MET A 114 -15.95 6.83 -2.64
N ALA A 115 -17.06 6.19 -2.99
CA ALA A 115 -18.32 6.34 -2.27
C ALA A 115 -18.20 5.86 -0.81
N VAL A 116 -17.53 4.72 -0.56
CA VAL A 116 -17.24 4.25 0.80
C VAL A 116 -16.40 5.26 1.57
N GLY A 117 -15.31 5.75 0.98
CA GLY A 117 -14.45 6.77 1.60
C GLY A 117 -15.19 8.09 1.86
N MET A 118 -16.06 8.50 0.93
CA MET A 118 -16.87 9.70 1.10
C MET A 118 -17.86 9.57 2.27
N VAL A 119 -18.49 8.41 2.45
CA VAL A 119 -19.36 8.16 3.60
C VAL A 119 -18.58 8.25 4.90
N ASN A 120 -17.41 7.60 5.00
CA ASN A 120 -16.52 7.72 6.15
C ASN A 120 -16.17 9.18 6.44
N GLY A 121 -15.71 9.90 5.41
CA GLY A 121 -15.31 11.30 5.54
C GLY A 121 -16.45 12.21 6.00
N LEU A 122 -17.67 12.02 5.48
CA LEU A 122 -18.85 12.79 5.89
C LEU A 122 -19.23 12.52 7.35
N LEU A 123 -19.24 11.27 7.78
CA LEU A 123 -19.57 10.91 9.16
C LEU A 123 -18.52 11.46 10.14
N ILE A 124 -17.25 11.39 9.79
CA ILE A 124 -16.15 11.87 10.64
C ILE A 124 -16.12 13.41 10.64
N ALA A 125 -16.08 14.05 9.47
CA ALA A 125 -15.86 15.50 9.39
C ALA A 125 -17.10 16.33 9.75
N LYS A 126 -18.29 15.94 9.25
CA LYS A 126 -19.52 16.71 9.50
C LYS A 126 -20.21 16.32 10.80
N MET A 127 -20.30 15.03 11.10
CA MET A 127 -20.96 14.55 12.32
C MET A 127 -19.99 14.48 13.51
N LYS A 128 -18.71 14.78 13.32
CA LYS A 128 -17.65 14.77 14.35
C LYS A 128 -17.57 13.44 15.12
N MET A 129 -17.86 12.34 14.41
CA MET A 129 -17.81 11.02 14.99
C MET A 129 -16.36 10.52 15.09
N ASN A 130 -16.10 9.63 16.05
CA ASN A 130 -14.77 9.08 16.23
C ASN A 130 -14.34 8.26 14.98
N PRO A 131 -13.20 8.59 14.34
CA PRO A 131 -12.73 7.89 13.14
C PRO A 131 -12.58 6.38 13.33
N PHE A 132 -12.08 5.94 14.48
CA PHE A 132 -11.88 4.53 14.79
C PHE A 132 -13.21 3.75 14.77
N ILE A 133 -14.26 4.28 15.41
CA ILE A 133 -15.58 3.61 15.49
C ILE A 133 -16.22 3.56 14.11
N ILE A 134 -16.18 4.66 13.36
CA ILE A 134 -16.79 4.74 12.02
C ILE A 134 -16.10 3.80 11.05
N THR A 135 -14.77 3.84 10.98
CA THR A 135 -14.03 3.03 10.01
C THR A 135 -14.03 1.54 10.38
N LEU A 136 -14.09 1.20 11.66
CA LEU A 136 -14.31 -0.18 12.12
C LEU A 136 -15.70 -0.68 11.73
N GLY A 137 -16.74 0.11 11.96
CA GLY A 137 -18.11 -0.19 11.52
C GLY A 137 -18.21 -0.34 9.99
N MET A 138 -17.58 0.58 9.25
CA MET A 138 -17.52 0.51 7.79
C MET A 138 -16.76 -0.73 7.30
N MET A 139 -15.67 -1.10 7.95
CA MET A 139 -14.92 -2.32 7.64
C MET A 139 -15.82 -3.56 7.67
N ILE A 140 -16.63 -3.69 8.73
CA ILE A 140 -17.56 -4.83 8.89
C ILE A 140 -18.68 -4.74 7.85
N THR A 141 -19.23 -3.56 7.65
CA THR A 141 -20.33 -3.32 6.70
C THR A 141 -19.92 -3.65 5.27
N VAL A 142 -18.78 -3.12 4.81
CA VAL A 142 -18.24 -3.36 3.47
C VAL A 142 -17.85 -4.84 3.30
N ARG A 143 -17.30 -5.47 4.36
CA ARG A 143 -17.00 -6.90 4.34
C ARG A 143 -18.26 -7.74 4.19
N GLY A 144 -19.33 -7.40 4.91
CA GLY A 144 -20.63 -8.07 4.77
C GLY A 144 -21.22 -7.88 3.37
N LEU A 145 -21.20 -6.65 2.85
CA LEU A 145 -21.68 -6.33 1.51
C LEU A 145 -20.93 -7.10 0.42
N LEU A 146 -19.61 -7.16 0.52
CA LEU A 146 -18.76 -7.96 -0.37
C LEU A 146 -19.20 -9.43 -0.38
N LEU A 147 -19.42 -10.04 0.78
CA LEU A 147 -19.83 -11.44 0.88
C LEU A 147 -21.20 -11.69 0.29
N ILE A 148 -22.14 -10.75 0.47
CA ILE A 148 -23.49 -10.84 -0.13
C ILE A 148 -23.38 -10.78 -1.66
N ILE A 149 -22.67 -9.80 -2.21
CA ILE A 149 -22.53 -9.60 -3.65
C ILE A 149 -21.78 -10.77 -4.31
N ALA A 150 -20.71 -11.26 -3.68
CA ALA A 150 -19.95 -12.41 -4.15
C ALA A 150 -20.65 -13.76 -3.86
N GLN A 151 -21.76 -13.75 -3.12
CA GLN A 151 -22.44 -14.97 -2.64
C GLN A 151 -21.50 -15.93 -1.89
N GLY A 152 -20.52 -15.38 -1.16
CA GLY A 152 -19.49 -16.13 -0.45
C GLY A 152 -18.50 -16.90 -1.36
N ARG A 153 -18.49 -16.62 -2.67
CA ARG A 153 -17.65 -17.33 -3.66
C ARG A 153 -16.56 -16.44 -4.22
N ALA A 154 -15.47 -17.06 -4.65
CA ALA A 154 -14.43 -16.37 -5.41
C ALA A 154 -14.95 -16.01 -6.82
N VAL A 155 -14.57 -14.84 -7.31
CA VAL A 155 -14.83 -14.45 -8.71
C VAL A 155 -13.80 -15.14 -9.59
N LEU A 156 -14.25 -16.06 -10.41
CA LEU A 156 -13.42 -16.88 -11.30
C LEU A 156 -13.69 -16.53 -12.77
N ASN A 157 -12.87 -17.09 -13.67
CA ASN A 157 -13.01 -16.98 -15.12
C ASN A 157 -12.97 -15.53 -15.64
N LEU A 158 -12.05 -14.73 -15.09
CA LEU A 158 -11.79 -13.39 -15.59
C LEU A 158 -11.31 -13.45 -17.04
N PRO A 159 -11.85 -12.63 -17.96
CA PRO A 159 -11.46 -12.63 -19.36
C PRO A 159 -9.99 -12.20 -19.54
N ALA A 160 -9.36 -12.70 -20.61
CA ALA A 160 -7.94 -12.41 -20.90
C ALA A 160 -7.66 -10.91 -21.04
N SER A 161 -8.60 -10.13 -21.56
CA SER A 161 -8.50 -8.67 -21.65
C SER A 161 -8.33 -7.97 -20.31
N PHE A 162 -8.85 -8.55 -19.24
CA PHE A 162 -8.67 -8.03 -17.87
C PHE A 162 -7.37 -8.54 -17.27
N THR A 163 -7.05 -9.83 -17.41
CA THR A 163 -5.85 -10.42 -16.81
C THR A 163 -4.56 -9.82 -17.37
N VAL A 164 -4.55 -9.39 -18.63
CA VAL A 164 -3.40 -8.67 -19.23
C VAL A 164 -3.05 -7.40 -18.46
N ILE A 165 -4.04 -6.70 -17.88
CA ILE A 165 -3.78 -5.46 -17.11
C ILE A 165 -2.97 -5.76 -15.84
N GLY A 166 -3.25 -6.90 -15.18
CA GLY A 166 -2.55 -7.29 -13.94
C GLY A 166 -1.32 -8.16 -14.15
N GLN A 167 -1.30 -8.97 -15.22
CA GLN A 167 -0.24 -9.95 -15.48
C GLN A 167 0.65 -9.60 -16.68
N GLY A 168 0.26 -8.61 -17.48
CA GLY A 168 1.06 -8.15 -18.61
C GLY A 168 2.38 -7.57 -18.14
N LYS A 169 3.43 -7.75 -18.97
CA LYS A 169 4.80 -7.33 -18.66
C LYS A 169 5.29 -6.29 -19.65
N PHE A 170 6.04 -5.33 -19.14
CA PHE A 170 6.84 -4.40 -19.93
C PHE A 170 8.29 -4.53 -19.47
N LEU A 171 9.22 -4.72 -20.40
CA LEU A 171 10.65 -4.97 -20.10
C LEU A 171 10.88 -6.09 -19.06
N GLY A 172 10.02 -7.14 -19.08
CA GLY A 172 10.13 -8.27 -18.17
C GLY A 172 9.53 -8.05 -16.78
N VAL A 173 8.96 -6.87 -16.48
CA VAL A 173 8.36 -6.50 -15.19
C VAL A 173 6.84 -6.30 -15.38
N GLN A 174 6.04 -6.76 -14.43
CA GLN A 174 4.57 -6.66 -14.50
C GLN A 174 4.06 -5.23 -14.32
N TYR A 175 3.00 -4.86 -15.04
CA TYR A 175 2.41 -3.51 -15.01
C TYR A 175 2.07 -2.97 -13.61
N PRO A 176 1.52 -3.74 -12.66
CA PRO A 176 1.21 -3.23 -11.33
C PRO A 176 2.42 -2.66 -10.58
N ILE A 177 3.62 -3.19 -10.84
CA ILE A 177 4.86 -2.70 -10.22
C ILE A 177 5.18 -1.27 -10.69
N TYR A 178 5.00 -0.98 -11.98
CA TYR A 178 5.16 0.40 -12.49
C TYR A 178 4.10 1.34 -11.91
N VAL A 179 2.85 0.88 -11.80
CA VAL A 179 1.76 1.67 -11.23
C VAL A 179 2.06 2.09 -9.79
N VAL A 180 2.55 1.16 -8.94
CA VAL A 180 2.87 1.51 -7.55
C VAL A 180 4.04 2.48 -7.45
N ILE A 181 5.07 2.33 -8.30
CA ILE A 181 6.20 3.25 -8.34
C ILE A 181 5.72 4.67 -8.69
N ILE A 182 4.91 4.78 -9.75
CA ILE A 182 4.35 6.07 -10.17
C ILE A 182 3.48 6.67 -9.06
N LEU A 183 2.59 5.88 -8.45
CA LEU A 183 1.73 6.34 -7.35
C LEU A 183 2.54 6.80 -6.14
N THR A 184 3.62 6.10 -5.79
CA THR A 184 4.50 6.47 -4.67
C THR A 184 5.20 7.81 -4.97
N VAL A 185 5.76 7.97 -6.16
CA VAL A 185 6.43 9.23 -6.56
C VAL A 185 5.43 10.38 -6.62
N VAL A 186 4.26 10.18 -7.22
CA VAL A 186 3.20 11.20 -7.29
C VAL A 186 2.69 11.54 -5.89
N GLY A 187 2.48 10.53 -5.03
CA GLY A 187 2.06 10.73 -3.64
C GLY A 187 3.07 11.58 -2.84
N ASP A 188 4.36 11.27 -2.95
CA ASP A 188 5.43 12.05 -2.30
C ASP A 188 5.47 13.49 -2.83
N LEU A 189 5.38 13.68 -4.15
CA LEU A 189 5.34 15.00 -4.77
C LEU A 189 4.11 15.81 -4.32
N LEU A 190 2.94 15.18 -4.24
CA LEU A 190 1.73 15.84 -3.75
C LEU A 190 1.85 16.26 -2.29
N LEU A 191 2.38 15.39 -1.43
CA LEU A 191 2.60 15.70 -0.02
C LEU A 191 3.58 16.86 0.17
N ARG A 192 4.66 16.91 -0.61
CA ARG A 192 5.71 17.93 -0.47
C ARG A 192 5.36 19.26 -1.10
N HIS A 193 4.69 19.27 -2.24
CA HIS A 193 4.54 20.47 -3.08
C HIS A 193 3.17 21.11 -3.06
N THR A 194 2.11 20.42 -2.60
CA THR A 194 0.76 21.02 -2.56
C THR A 194 0.49 21.73 -1.24
N ARG A 195 -0.02 22.98 -1.32
CA ARG A 195 -0.39 23.76 -0.14
C ARG A 195 -1.47 23.08 0.70
N PHE A 196 -2.37 22.35 0.04
CA PHE A 196 -3.46 21.61 0.69
C PHE A 196 -2.95 20.55 1.68
N PHE A 197 -1.94 19.77 1.29
CA PHE A 197 -1.36 18.76 2.18
C PHE A 197 -0.36 19.37 3.18
N ARG A 198 0.31 20.46 2.84
CA ARG A 198 1.22 21.15 3.76
C ARG A 198 0.52 21.81 4.95
N GLN A 199 -0.74 22.21 4.81
CA GLN A 199 -1.53 22.77 5.93
C GLN A 199 -1.88 21.73 7.00
N ASN A 200 -1.78 20.43 6.69
CA ASN A 200 -2.04 19.34 7.61
C ASN A 200 -0.79 18.95 8.45
N TYR A 201 0.36 19.57 8.19
CA TYR A 201 1.59 19.38 8.96
C TYR A 201 1.70 20.36 10.16
N TYR A 202 0.78 21.28 10.31
CA TYR A 202 0.67 22.25 11.39
C TYR A 202 -0.72 22.11 12.02
#